data_662f3e68b1fcd75240b85e3ef694e770
#
_entry.id   662f3e68b1fcd75240b85e3ef694e770
#
_cell.length_a   1.000
_cell.length_b   1.000
_cell.length_c   1.000
_cell.angle_alpha   90.00
_cell.angle_beta   90.00
_cell.angle_gamma   90.00
#
_symmetry.space_group_name_H-M   'P 1'
#
loop_
_entity.id
_entity.type
_entity.pdbx_description
1 polymer ?
#
loop_
_entity_poly.entity_id
_entity_poly.type
_entity_poly.pdbx_seq_one_letter_code
_entity_poly.pdbx_strand_id
1 'polypeptide(L)'
;GLTRGELLVLNPELKEGLKLGMILKIKEIPTNVVLTDADFYTDYINYNKDLKVALLLPFRTYKYESDTLLLKEIFANNSRLVNIATDFYLGAEIAIDSLRNQGVAIEFTAYDTGDRKSNQINKIISENNLNDNDVIIGPLYSEEVTTVASNVSIPVVYPVYSNDQSNFTASNIVKT
;
A
#
# COMPACT_ATOMS: atom_id res chain seq x y z
N GLY A 1 12.26 2.37 -25.14
CA GLY A 1 12.76 3.39 -24.21
C GLY A 1 13.51 4.48 -24.98
N LEU A 2 13.64 5.67 -24.38
CA LEU A 2 14.41 6.78 -24.96
C LEU A 2 15.90 6.46 -25.00
N THR A 3 16.55 6.81 -26.10
CA THR A 3 18.00 6.81 -26.19
C THR A 3 18.61 8.01 -25.44
N ARG A 4 19.90 7.96 -25.11
CA ARG A 4 20.61 9.08 -24.49
C ARG A 4 20.55 10.35 -25.33
N GLY A 5 20.59 10.22 -26.67
CA GLY A 5 20.50 11.36 -27.60
C GLY A 5 19.14 12.05 -27.55
N GLU A 6 18.07 11.26 -27.59
CA GLU A 6 16.69 11.76 -27.49
C GLU A 6 16.43 12.43 -26.14
N LEU A 7 16.94 11.88 -25.06
CA LEU A 7 16.81 12.48 -23.74
C LEU A 7 17.54 13.83 -23.64
N LEU A 8 18.72 13.97 -24.25
CA LEU A 8 19.47 15.23 -24.30
C LEU A 8 18.81 16.29 -25.17
N VAL A 9 18.09 15.88 -26.22
CA VAL A 9 17.29 16.80 -27.06
C VAL A 9 16.11 17.36 -26.27
N LEU A 10 15.44 16.51 -25.50
CA LEU A 10 14.29 16.91 -24.66
C LEU A 10 14.72 17.74 -23.44
N ASN A 11 15.96 17.59 -22.96
CA ASN A 11 16.49 18.22 -21.75
C ASN A 11 17.91 18.74 -22.01
N PRO A 12 18.06 19.89 -22.69
CA PRO A 12 19.39 20.43 -23.06
C PRO A 12 20.31 20.68 -21.83
N GLU A 13 19.73 20.93 -20.66
CA GLU A 13 20.41 21.14 -19.39
C GLU A 13 21.20 19.91 -18.90
N LEU A 14 20.86 18.72 -19.40
CA LEU A 14 21.60 17.48 -19.07
C LEU A 14 23.04 17.47 -19.64
N LYS A 15 23.39 18.39 -20.50
CA LYS A 15 24.77 18.55 -20.99
C LYS A 15 25.75 18.88 -19.86
N GLU A 16 25.27 19.56 -18.82
CA GLU A 16 26.04 19.89 -17.60
C GLU A 16 26.05 18.76 -16.55
N GLY A 17 25.37 17.66 -16.82
CA GLY A 17 25.23 16.52 -15.92
C GLY A 17 23.91 16.49 -15.18
N LEU A 18 23.60 15.33 -14.61
CA LEU A 18 22.38 15.08 -13.85
C LEU A 18 22.53 15.64 -12.42
N LYS A 19 21.57 16.44 -11.97
CA LYS A 19 21.53 17.02 -10.60
C LYS A 19 20.39 16.39 -9.80
N LEU A 20 20.59 16.23 -8.50
CA LEU A 20 19.58 15.71 -7.58
C LEU A 20 18.34 16.62 -7.59
N GLY A 21 17.16 16.04 -7.74
CA GLY A 21 15.89 16.76 -7.82
C GLY A 21 15.54 17.33 -9.20
N MET A 22 16.33 17.01 -10.24
CA MET A 22 16.08 17.46 -11.60
C MET A 22 14.87 16.72 -12.20
N ILE A 23 13.93 17.48 -12.76
CA ILE A 23 12.76 16.92 -13.46
C ILE A 23 13.11 16.80 -14.94
N LEU A 24 13.01 15.60 -15.49
CA LEU A 24 13.34 15.33 -16.88
C LEU A 24 12.07 15.17 -17.73
N LYS A 25 12.09 15.81 -18.92
CA LYS A 25 11.09 15.55 -19.96
C LYS A 25 11.41 14.22 -20.64
N ILE A 26 10.43 13.33 -20.65
CA ILE A 26 10.54 12.02 -21.30
C ILE A 26 9.68 11.91 -22.57
N LYS A 27 8.90 12.97 -22.90
CA LYS A 27 8.01 13.05 -24.04
C LYS A 27 7.84 14.50 -24.44
N GLU A 28 7.77 14.80 -25.75
CA GLU A 28 7.31 16.12 -26.22
C GLU A 28 5.81 16.27 -25.91
N ILE A 29 5.49 17.40 -25.30
CA ILE A 29 4.10 17.81 -25.10
C ILE A 29 3.75 18.73 -26.28
N PRO A 30 2.72 18.44 -27.09
CA PRO A 30 2.30 19.32 -28.17
C PRO A 30 2.04 20.73 -27.65
N THR A 31 2.60 21.73 -28.29
CA THR A 31 2.59 23.14 -27.85
C THR A 31 1.16 23.75 -27.73
N ASN A 32 0.15 23.05 -28.25
CA ASN A 32 -1.24 23.50 -28.27
C ASN A 32 -2.09 22.96 -27.12
N VAL A 33 -1.50 22.14 -26.24
CA VAL A 33 -2.19 21.59 -25.08
C VAL A 33 -1.79 22.42 -23.87
N VAL A 34 -2.67 23.28 -23.41
CA VAL A 34 -2.55 23.89 -22.08
C VAL A 34 -2.89 22.77 -21.07
N LEU A 35 -1.86 22.11 -20.57
CA LEU A 35 -2.02 21.13 -19.50
C LEU A 35 -2.33 21.89 -18.22
N THR A 36 -3.50 21.67 -17.68
CA THR A 36 -3.85 22.10 -16.33
C THR A 36 -3.42 21.03 -15.33
N ASP A 37 -3.27 21.33 -14.05
CA ASP A 37 -2.99 20.33 -13.02
C ASP A 37 -4.02 19.20 -13.04
N ALA A 38 -5.25 19.45 -13.47
CA ALA A 38 -6.31 18.46 -13.67
C ALA A 38 -6.00 17.45 -14.80
N ASP A 39 -5.17 17.79 -15.79
CA ASP A 39 -4.83 16.90 -16.90
C ASP A 39 -3.80 15.83 -16.49
N PHE A 40 -3.06 16.05 -15.38
CA PHE A 40 -2.11 15.09 -14.84
C PHE A 40 -2.75 14.09 -13.86
N TYR A 41 -3.89 14.46 -13.28
CA TYR A 41 -4.65 13.64 -12.34
C TYR A 41 -6.13 13.69 -12.71
N THR A 42 -6.52 12.82 -13.60
CA THR A 42 -7.95 12.53 -13.76
C THR A 42 -8.26 11.38 -12.80
N ASP A 43 -8.88 11.70 -11.69
CA ASP A 43 -9.44 10.69 -10.78
C ASP A 43 -10.55 9.95 -11.53
N TYR A 44 -10.19 8.80 -12.10
CA TYR A 44 -11.17 7.94 -12.74
C TYR A 44 -11.81 7.04 -11.68
N ILE A 45 -12.88 7.52 -11.08
CA ILE A 45 -13.68 6.74 -10.14
C ILE A 45 -14.71 5.93 -10.96
N ASN A 46 -14.56 4.63 -10.95
CA ASN A 46 -15.57 3.74 -11.53
C ASN A 46 -16.65 3.45 -10.48
N TYR A 47 -17.71 4.25 -10.46
CA TYR A 47 -18.84 4.11 -9.54
C TYR A 47 -19.67 2.82 -9.74
N ASN A 48 -19.41 2.05 -10.80
CA ASN A 48 -20.13 0.82 -11.10
C ASN A 48 -19.39 -0.44 -10.59
N LYS A 49 -18.26 -0.28 -9.94
CA LYS A 49 -17.47 -1.39 -9.40
C LYS A 49 -17.23 -1.20 -7.91
N ASP A 50 -17.61 -2.21 -7.13
CA ASP A 50 -17.25 -2.29 -5.73
C ASP A 50 -15.75 -2.56 -5.62
N LEU A 51 -15.05 -1.76 -4.83
CA LEU A 51 -13.63 -1.94 -4.53
C LEU A 51 -13.50 -2.82 -3.28
N LYS A 52 -12.77 -3.92 -3.39
CA LYS A 52 -12.50 -4.82 -2.27
C LYS A 52 -11.09 -4.65 -1.76
N VAL A 53 -10.96 -4.25 -0.51
CA VAL A 53 -9.68 -3.95 0.14
C VAL A 53 -9.47 -4.88 1.33
N ALA A 54 -8.38 -5.63 1.31
CA ALA A 54 -7.93 -6.42 2.45
C ALA A 54 -6.80 -5.68 3.19
N LEU A 55 -6.92 -5.56 4.51
CA LEU A 55 -5.89 -4.97 5.38
C LEU A 55 -5.30 -6.05 6.29
N LEU A 56 -3.99 -6.28 6.19
CA LEU A 56 -3.28 -7.30 6.95
C LEU A 56 -2.36 -6.63 7.98
N LEU A 57 -2.75 -6.64 9.27
CA LEU A 57 -2.01 -5.98 10.34
C LEU A 57 -1.83 -6.88 11.56
N PRO A 58 -0.73 -6.71 12.33
CA PRO A 58 -0.44 -7.52 13.51
C PRO A 58 -1.17 -6.98 14.77
N PHE A 59 -2.48 -7.13 14.82
CA PHE A 59 -3.28 -6.71 15.97
C PHE A 59 -3.02 -7.55 17.22
N ARG A 60 -2.66 -8.84 17.05
CA ARG A 60 -2.40 -9.77 18.15
C ARG A 60 -3.60 -9.94 19.08
N THR A 61 -4.79 -10.01 18.53
CA THR A 61 -6.07 -10.09 19.27
C THR A 61 -6.08 -11.21 20.28
N TYR A 62 -5.48 -12.34 19.96
CA TYR A 62 -5.38 -13.52 20.86
C TYR A 62 -4.74 -13.22 22.24
N LYS A 63 -3.92 -12.13 22.35
CA LYS A 63 -3.31 -11.71 23.62
C LYS A 63 -4.30 -10.98 24.53
N TYR A 64 -5.40 -10.53 23.99
CA TYR A 64 -6.37 -9.64 24.65
C TYR A 64 -7.77 -10.27 24.79
N GLU A 65 -7.92 -11.53 24.40
CA GLU A 65 -9.18 -12.28 24.54
C GLU A 65 -9.54 -12.60 26.00
N SER A 66 -8.69 -12.21 26.94
CA SER A 66 -8.95 -12.39 28.37
C SER A 66 -9.85 -11.25 28.88
N ASP A 67 -11.03 -11.58 29.39
CA ASP A 67 -12.01 -10.64 29.99
C ASP A 67 -11.47 -9.85 31.20
N THR A 68 -10.24 -10.13 31.63
CA THR A 68 -9.62 -9.53 32.81
C THR A 68 -8.74 -8.30 32.52
N LEU A 69 -8.38 -8.05 31.25
CA LEU A 69 -7.55 -6.92 30.90
C LEU A 69 -8.37 -5.66 30.60
N LEU A 70 -8.07 -4.58 31.30
CA LEU A 70 -8.68 -3.29 31.00
C LEU A 70 -8.06 -2.71 29.70
N LEU A 71 -8.89 -2.09 28.84
CA LEU A 71 -8.45 -1.47 27.58
C LEU A 71 -7.20 -0.59 27.76
N LYS A 72 -7.16 0.22 28.83
CA LYS A 72 -5.98 1.06 29.14
C LYS A 72 -4.69 0.27 29.37
N GLU A 73 -4.78 -0.97 29.83
CA GLU A 73 -3.61 -1.83 30.08
C GLU A 73 -3.08 -2.43 28.77
N ILE A 74 -3.99 -2.75 27.84
CA ILE A 74 -3.66 -3.22 26.49
C ILE A 74 -2.80 -2.17 25.79
N PHE A 75 -3.13 -0.90 25.90
CA PHE A 75 -2.45 0.21 25.22
C PHE A 75 -1.30 0.84 26.01
N ALA A 76 -1.16 0.57 27.32
CA ALA A 76 -0.14 1.16 28.18
C ALA A 76 1.16 0.37 28.27
N ASN A 77 1.10 -0.95 28.24
CA ASN A 77 2.23 -1.84 28.53
C ASN A 77 2.79 -2.51 27.27
N ASN A 78 3.91 -1.98 26.73
CA ASN A 78 4.69 -2.58 25.63
C ASN A 78 3.93 -2.88 24.33
N SER A 79 2.83 -2.20 24.11
CA SER A 79 1.93 -2.40 22.98
C SER A 79 2.25 -1.56 21.75
N ARG A 80 3.54 -1.16 21.56
CA ARG A 80 3.93 -0.33 20.41
C ARG A 80 3.40 -0.86 19.09
N LEU A 81 3.47 -2.18 18.88
CA LEU A 81 3.01 -2.78 17.63
C LEU A 81 1.47 -2.75 17.52
N VAL A 82 0.77 -3.02 18.62
CA VAL A 82 -0.70 -2.93 18.66
C VAL A 82 -1.16 -1.50 18.43
N ASN A 83 -0.48 -0.51 19.06
CA ASN A 83 -0.79 0.90 18.83
C ASN A 83 -0.56 1.27 17.35
N ILE A 84 0.57 0.88 16.76
CA ILE A 84 0.85 1.13 15.34
C ILE A 84 -0.22 0.47 14.46
N ALA A 85 -0.58 -0.78 14.72
CA ALA A 85 -1.61 -1.48 13.95
C ALA A 85 -2.98 -0.82 14.09
N THR A 86 -3.35 -0.40 15.31
CA THR A 86 -4.61 0.27 15.59
C THR A 86 -4.66 1.66 14.95
N ASP A 87 -3.60 2.46 15.09
CA ASP A 87 -3.53 3.79 14.49
C ASP A 87 -3.59 3.71 12.95
N PHE A 88 -2.90 2.73 12.38
CA PHE A 88 -2.95 2.48 10.94
C PHE A 88 -4.37 2.09 10.48
N TYR A 89 -5.02 1.19 11.22
CA TYR A 89 -6.39 0.76 10.95
C TYR A 89 -7.37 1.92 11.00
N LEU A 90 -7.31 2.76 12.05
CA LEU A 90 -8.15 3.95 12.17
C LEU A 90 -7.92 4.94 11.03
N GLY A 91 -6.66 5.14 10.63
CA GLY A 91 -6.33 5.96 9.46
C GLY A 91 -6.92 5.40 8.16
N ALA A 92 -6.85 4.07 7.98
CA ALA A 92 -7.45 3.40 6.84
C ALA A 92 -8.98 3.52 6.84
N GLU A 93 -9.64 3.36 7.98
CA GLU A 93 -11.10 3.57 8.09
C GLU A 93 -11.51 5.00 7.72
N ILE A 94 -10.79 6.00 8.21
CA ILE A 94 -11.06 7.41 7.85
C ILE A 94 -10.93 7.62 6.34
N ALA A 95 -9.90 7.07 5.71
CA ALA A 95 -9.69 7.18 4.27
C ALA A 95 -10.81 6.48 3.47
N ILE A 96 -11.20 5.28 3.90
CA ILE A 96 -12.29 4.50 3.29
C ILE A 96 -13.63 5.23 3.43
N ASP A 97 -13.93 5.77 4.60
CA ASP A 97 -15.15 6.53 4.82
C ASP A 97 -15.18 7.81 3.97
N SER A 98 -14.03 8.46 3.79
CA SER A 98 -13.91 9.59 2.87
C SER A 98 -14.25 9.20 1.42
N LEU A 99 -13.75 8.07 0.95
CA LEU A 99 -14.04 7.56 -0.40
C LEU A 99 -15.51 7.12 -0.54
N ARG A 100 -16.07 6.47 0.49
CA ARG A 100 -17.49 6.11 0.51
C ARG A 100 -18.39 7.34 0.45
N ASN A 101 -18.03 8.41 1.14
CA ASN A 101 -18.75 9.69 1.08
C ASN A 101 -18.68 10.36 -0.30
N GLN A 102 -17.66 10.01 -1.10
CA GLN A 102 -17.53 10.42 -2.51
C GLN A 102 -18.30 9.48 -3.47
N GLY A 103 -18.97 8.46 -2.94
CA GLY A 103 -19.79 7.53 -3.72
C GLY A 103 -19.07 6.26 -4.19
N VAL A 104 -17.85 5.99 -3.70
CA VAL A 104 -17.14 4.74 -4.01
C VAL A 104 -17.66 3.62 -3.10
N ALA A 105 -18.19 2.54 -3.68
CA ALA A 105 -18.56 1.36 -2.91
C ALA A 105 -17.29 0.58 -2.54
N ILE A 106 -17.01 0.44 -1.22
CA ILE A 106 -15.81 -0.25 -0.73
C ILE A 106 -16.20 -1.33 0.27
N GLU A 107 -15.81 -2.57 -0.03
CA GLU A 107 -15.77 -3.68 0.92
C GLU A 107 -14.39 -3.71 1.58
N PHE A 108 -14.33 -3.56 2.89
CA PHE A 108 -13.10 -3.48 3.65
C PHE A 108 -13.02 -4.59 4.67
N THR A 109 -12.00 -5.43 4.58
CA THR A 109 -11.80 -6.56 5.50
C THR A 109 -10.42 -6.48 6.15
N ALA A 110 -10.36 -6.50 7.48
CA ALA A 110 -9.12 -6.52 8.23
C ALA A 110 -8.80 -7.93 8.74
N TYR A 111 -7.54 -8.35 8.60
CA TYR A 111 -7.01 -9.63 9.06
C TYR A 111 -5.92 -9.40 10.09
N ASP A 112 -5.97 -10.17 11.19
CA ASP A 112 -4.91 -10.14 12.21
C ASP A 112 -3.78 -11.09 11.82
N THR A 113 -2.61 -10.55 11.52
CA THR A 113 -1.42 -11.34 11.16
C THR A 113 -0.68 -11.91 12.37
N GLY A 114 -1.08 -11.53 13.59
CA GLY A 114 -0.48 -12.03 14.82
C GLY A 114 0.97 -11.61 15.03
N ASP A 115 1.77 -12.51 15.57
CA ASP A 115 3.21 -12.28 15.77
C ASP A 115 4.01 -12.63 14.51
N ARG A 116 5.11 -11.90 14.24
CA ARG A 116 5.99 -12.04 13.07
C ARG A 116 6.40 -13.49 12.73
N LYS A 117 6.53 -14.34 13.71
CA LYS A 117 6.93 -15.76 13.53
C LYS A 117 5.77 -16.73 13.72
N SER A 118 4.55 -16.23 13.82
CA SER A 118 3.37 -17.06 13.86
C SER A 118 3.07 -17.62 12.46
N ASN A 119 2.39 -18.75 12.41
CA ASN A 119 1.91 -19.29 11.12
C ASN A 119 0.62 -18.63 10.64
N GLN A 120 0.27 -17.47 11.19
CA GLN A 120 -1.02 -16.83 10.96
C GLN A 120 -1.19 -16.37 9.51
N ILE A 121 -0.13 -15.87 8.87
CA ILE A 121 -0.17 -15.50 7.44
C ILE A 121 -0.54 -16.70 6.57
N ASN A 122 0.08 -17.85 6.77
CA ASN A 122 -0.24 -19.06 6.00
C ASN A 122 -1.67 -19.53 6.24
N LYS A 123 -2.16 -19.39 7.47
CA LYS A 123 -3.54 -19.70 7.83
C LYS A 123 -4.51 -18.76 7.11
N ILE A 124 -4.25 -17.45 7.12
CA ILE A 124 -5.07 -16.47 6.38
C ILE A 124 -5.13 -16.81 4.90
N ILE A 125 -3.98 -17.12 4.27
CA ILE A 125 -3.90 -17.48 2.86
C ILE A 125 -4.68 -18.76 2.56
N SER A 126 -4.60 -19.77 3.46
CA SER A 126 -5.27 -21.06 3.23
C SER A 126 -6.78 -21.04 3.49
N GLU A 127 -7.24 -20.19 4.41
CA GLU A 127 -8.65 -20.13 4.82
C GLU A 127 -9.44 -19.07 4.06
N ASN A 128 -8.76 -18.12 3.37
CA ASN A 128 -9.41 -17.02 2.68
C ASN A 128 -8.91 -16.92 1.25
N ASN A 129 -9.80 -16.69 0.30
CA ASN A 129 -9.44 -16.40 -1.07
C ASN A 129 -9.03 -14.92 -1.20
N LEU A 130 -7.78 -14.61 -0.88
CA LEU A 130 -7.27 -13.24 -0.93
C LEU A 130 -7.32 -12.63 -2.33
N ASN A 131 -7.34 -13.45 -3.40
CA ASN A 131 -7.48 -12.97 -4.78
C ASN A 131 -8.88 -12.41 -5.10
N ASP A 132 -9.87 -12.58 -4.24
CA ASP A 132 -11.18 -11.95 -4.39
C ASP A 132 -11.17 -10.45 -4.08
N ASN A 133 -10.06 -9.95 -3.53
CA ASN A 133 -9.86 -8.52 -3.31
C ASN A 133 -9.23 -7.85 -4.55
N ASP A 134 -9.36 -6.54 -4.65
CA ASP A 134 -8.69 -5.72 -5.68
C ASP A 134 -7.30 -5.27 -5.25
N VAL A 135 -7.10 -5.12 -3.93
CA VAL A 135 -5.81 -4.74 -3.34
C VAL A 135 -5.67 -5.28 -1.91
N ILE A 136 -4.45 -5.62 -1.55
CA ILE A 136 -4.06 -5.96 -0.18
C ILE A 136 -3.13 -4.87 0.34
N ILE A 137 -3.39 -4.33 1.54
CA ILE A 137 -2.53 -3.38 2.25
C ILE A 137 -1.88 -4.11 3.43
N GLY A 138 -0.55 -4.08 3.51
CA GLY A 138 0.22 -4.90 4.45
C GLY A 138 0.58 -6.26 3.84
N PRO A 139 1.14 -7.18 4.65
CA PRO A 139 1.55 -7.04 6.06
C PRO A 139 2.63 -5.98 6.33
N LEU A 140 2.96 -5.76 7.63
CA LEU A 140 4.02 -4.81 8.01
C LEU A 140 5.44 -5.41 7.94
N TYR A 141 5.57 -6.72 7.90
CA TYR A 141 6.86 -7.40 7.83
C TYR A 141 7.19 -7.83 6.40
N SER A 142 8.39 -7.50 5.93
CA SER A 142 8.83 -7.75 4.55
C SER A 142 8.76 -9.22 4.12
N GLU A 143 9.10 -10.13 5.05
CA GLU A 143 9.02 -11.59 4.81
C GLU A 143 7.56 -12.04 4.57
N GLU A 144 6.64 -11.50 5.35
CA GLU A 144 5.21 -11.80 5.24
C GLU A 144 4.60 -11.22 3.95
N VAL A 145 5.01 -10.00 3.56
CA VAL A 145 4.63 -9.39 2.27
C VAL A 145 5.05 -10.28 1.11
N THR A 146 6.30 -10.78 1.14
CA THR A 146 6.80 -11.69 0.10
C THR A 146 5.97 -12.98 0.06
N THR A 147 5.61 -13.52 1.21
CA THR A 147 4.77 -14.72 1.30
C THR A 147 3.38 -14.47 0.72
N VAL A 148 2.73 -13.37 1.10
CA VAL A 148 1.41 -13.01 0.55
C VAL A 148 1.50 -12.79 -0.96
N ALA A 149 2.44 -11.97 -1.43
CA ALA A 149 2.59 -11.64 -2.85
C ALA A 149 2.88 -12.86 -3.73
N SER A 150 3.54 -13.88 -3.19
CA SER A 150 3.80 -15.14 -3.90
C SER A 150 2.54 -16.03 -4.04
N ASN A 151 1.49 -15.77 -3.27
CA ASN A 151 0.26 -16.56 -3.25
C ASN A 151 -0.93 -15.84 -3.86
N VAL A 152 -0.76 -14.58 -4.29
CA VAL A 152 -1.81 -13.78 -4.92
C VAL A 152 -1.32 -13.15 -6.22
N SER A 153 -2.27 -12.80 -7.11
CA SER A 153 -1.98 -12.10 -8.37
C SER A 153 -2.33 -10.61 -8.33
N ILE A 154 -3.04 -10.18 -7.29
CA ILE A 154 -3.47 -8.79 -7.09
C ILE A 154 -2.36 -7.95 -6.45
N PRO A 155 -2.42 -6.61 -6.54
CA PRO A 155 -1.46 -5.71 -5.89
C PRO A 155 -1.40 -5.89 -4.37
N VAL A 156 -0.19 -5.97 -3.84
CA VAL A 156 0.12 -6.01 -2.41
C VAL A 156 0.93 -4.77 -2.05
N VAL A 157 0.32 -3.84 -1.33
CA VAL A 157 0.97 -2.60 -0.91
C VAL A 157 1.76 -2.84 0.37
N TYR A 158 3.07 -2.60 0.32
CA TYR A 158 3.94 -2.61 1.50
C TYR A 158 3.98 -1.21 2.11
N PRO A 159 3.29 -0.98 3.24
CA PRO A 159 3.07 0.37 3.76
C PRO A 159 4.20 0.86 4.68
N VAL A 160 5.35 0.21 4.68
CA VAL A 160 6.47 0.54 5.56
C VAL A 160 7.67 0.96 4.72
N TYR A 161 8.10 2.20 4.90
CA TYR A 161 9.36 2.66 4.30
C TYR A 161 10.55 1.98 5.00
N SER A 162 11.24 1.10 4.28
CA SER A 162 12.42 0.40 4.80
C SER A 162 13.40 0.03 3.68
N ASN A 163 14.64 -0.23 4.04
CA ASN A 163 15.67 -0.71 3.10
C ASN A 163 15.32 -2.09 2.52
N ASP A 164 14.49 -2.87 3.19
CA ASP A 164 14.05 -4.19 2.73
C ASP A 164 13.25 -4.12 1.43
N GLN A 165 12.68 -2.96 1.09
CA GLN A 165 11.96 -2.76 -0.17
C GLN A 165 12.82 -3.04 -1.41
N SER A 166 14.14 -2.88 -1.32
CA SER A 166 15.07 -3.18 -2.41
C SER A 166 15.15 -4.67 -2.73
N ASN A 167 14.79 -5.53 -1.77
CA ASN A 167 14.88 -6.99 -1.88
C ASN A 167 13.61 -7.61 -2.50
N PHE A 168 12.52 -6.84 -2.66
CA PHE A 168 11.30 -7.36 -3.27
C PHE A 168 11.48 -7.57 -4.77
N THR A 169 11.23 -8.80 -5.22
CA THR A 169 11.33 -9.23 -6.62
C THR A 169 9.97 -9.45 -7.28
N ALA A 170 8.92 -9.66 -6.49
CA ALA A 170 7.58 -9.89 -7.00
C ALA A 170 7.00 -8.60 -7.62
N SER A 171 6.48 -8.71 -8.85
CA SER A 171 6.00 -7.56 -9.64
C SER A 171 4.69 -6.97 -9.12
N ASN A 172 3.95 -7.72 -8.31
CA ASN A 172 2.69 -7.28 -7.70
C ASN A 172 2.89 -6.57 -6.35
N ILE A 173 4.12 -6.41 -5.86
CA ILE A 173 4.40 -5.62 -4.65
C ILE A 173 4.52 -4.14 -5.03
N VAL A 174 3.65 -3.32 -4.44
CA VAL A 174 3.68 -1.87 -4.53
C VAL A 174 4.45 -1.32 -3.34
N LYS A 175 5.53 -0.59 -3.60
CA LYS A 175 6.43 -0.01 -2.59
C LYS A 175 6.01 1.43 -2.31
N THR A 176 6.05 1.86 -1.04
CA THR A 176 5.74 3.23 -0.62
C THR A 176 7.00 4.04 -0.36
#